data_d00a2db659f86f3ea1a03a88c7bff07a
#
_entry.id   d00a2db659f86f3ea1a03a88c7bff07a
#
_cell.length_a   1.000
_cell.length_b   1.000
_cell.length_c   1.000
_cell.angle_alpha   90.00
_cell.angle_beta   90.00
_cell.angle_gamma   90.00
#
_symmetry.space_group_name_H-M   'P 1'
#
loop_
_entity.id
_entity.type
_entity.pdbx_description
1 polymer ?
#
loop_
_entity_poly.entity_id
_entity_poly.type
_entity_poly.pdbx_seq_one_letter_code
_entity_poly.pdbx_strand_id
1 'polypeptide(L)'
;MISHRGFTLIELILVIVVLGVLAVVAAPKFLSLNRDANIATLKQVAAGLDQLTDGIYAKAVIQHKHKVSNESVTVNGVTINTYFGAPQEIWNNALGDLMDGDFSYVGNGYFDLGASLVASYNCQERLCVIDQTPASYVNSSIQGWGLFIFPKGYSLQDECYAYYAFAENGSQVTSKVASTVDTGC
;
A
#
# COMPACT_ATOMS: atom_id res chain seq x y z
N MET A 1 60.69 -19.06 -10.80
CA MET A 1 59.58 -19.94 -11.21
C MET A 1 58.50 -19.88 -10.16
N ILE A 2 57.36 -19.34 -10.47
CA ILE A 2 56.22 -19.26 -9.51
C ILE A 2 55.46 -20.59 -9.65
N SER A 3 55.46 -21.40 -8.61
CA SER A 3 54.72 -22.68 -8.57
C SER A 3 53.24 -22.37 -8.41
N HIS A 4 52.42 -22.57 -9.43
CA HIS A 4 50.97 -22.52 -9.33
C HIS A 4 50.47 -23.83 -8.68
N ARG A 5 50.03 -23.74 -7.45
CA ARG A 5 49.33 -24.88 -6.79
C ARG A 5 47.91 -24.95 -7.35
N GLY A 6 47.60 -26.05 -8.00
CA GLY A 6 46.23 -26.33 -8.47
C GLY A 6 45.31 -26.69 -7.30
N PHE A 7 44.03 -26.36 -7.45
CA PHE A 7 42.96 -26.72 -6.49
C PHE A 7 42.74 -28.21 -6.50
N THR A 8 42.62 -28.83 -5.33
CA THR A 8 42.34 -30.29 -5.26
C THR A 8 40.83 -30.52 -5.40
N LEU A 9 40.46 -31.68 -5.97
CA LEU A 9 39.06 -32.07 -6.15
C LEU A 9 38.32 -32.16 -4.80
N ILE A 10 39.02 -32.57 -3.75
CA ILE A 10 38.45 -32.67 -2.41
C ILE A 10 38.18 -31.31 -1.77
N GLU A 11 38.99 -30.28 -2.02
CA GLU A 11 38.71 -28.89 -1.58
C GLU A 11 37.46 -28.34 -2.26
N LEU A 12 37.26 -28.65 -3.56
CA LEU A 12 36.05 -28.21 -4.26
C LEU A 12 34.80 -28.89 -3.68
N ILE A 13 34.85 -30.22 -3.45
CA ILE A 13 33.73 -30.98 -2.88
C ILE A 13 33.39 -30.44 -1.47
N LEU A 14 34.40 -30.21 -0.63
CA LEU A 14 34.18 -29.67 0.73
C LEU A 14 33.46 -28.32 0.69
N VAL A 15 33.85 -27.42 -0.20
CA VAL A 15 33.24 -26.10 -0.34
C VAL A 15 31.78 -26.19 -0.78
N ILE A 16 31.47 -27.02 -1.79
CA ILE A 16 30.07 -27.13 -2.25
C ILE A 16 29.16 -27.77 -1.19
N VAL A 17 29.67 -28.72 -0.40
CA VAL A 17 28.91 -29.34 0.70
C VAL A 17 28.62 -28.31 1.78
N VAL A 18 29.61 -27.50 2.19
CA VAL A 18 29.42 -26.45 3.18
C VAL A 18 28.44 -25.38 2.68
N LEU A 19 28.58 -24.94 1.43
CA LEU A 19 27.66 -23.97 0.81
C LEU A 19 26.23 -24.54 0.72
N GLY A 20 26.08 -25.83 0.39
CA GLY A 20 24.78 -26.51 0.34
C GLY A 20 24.08 -26.51 1.69
N VAL A 21 24.77 -26.81 2.79
CA VAL A 21 24.20 -26.79 4.14
C VAL A 21 23.81 -25.36 4.54
N LEU A 22 24.65 -24.37 4.25
CA LEU A 22 24.35 -22.96 4.55
C LEU A 22 23.15 -22.46 3.75
N ALA A 23 23.03 -22.84 2.47
CA ALA A 23 21.91 -22.46 1.61
C ALA A 23 20.56 -22.96 2.14
N VAL A 24 20.49 -24.19 2.65
CA VAL A 24 19.26 -24.78 3.21
C VAL A 24 18.76 -24.00 4.43
N VAL A 25 19.66 -23.47 5.25
CA VAL A 25 19.31 -22.71 6.47
C VAL A 25 18.99 -21.24 6.13
N ALA A 26 19.63 -20.68 5.10
CA ALA A 26 19.46 -19.29 4.72
C ALA A 26 18.15 -19.04 3.93
N ALA A 27 17.77 -19.97 3.04
CA ALA A 27 16.62 -19.78 2.15
C ALA A 27 15.31 -19.43 2.87
N PRO A 28 14.85 -20.13 3.93
CA PRO A 28 13.61 -19.79 4.61
C PRO A 28 13.65 -18.42 5.29
N LYS A 29 14.83 -17.97 5.75
CA LYS A 29 14.98 -16.65 6.37
C LYS A 29 14.83 -15.51 5.37
N PHE A 30 15.27 -15.69 4.12
CA PHE A 30 15.08 -14.67 3.09
C PHE A 30 13.59 -14.48 2.72
N LEU A 31 12.80 -15.54 2.71
CA LEU A 31 11.37 -15.45 2.45
C LEU A 31 10.64 -14.70 3.56
N SER A 32 10.97 -14.96 4.84
CA SER A 32 10.38 -14.23 5.97
C SER A 32 10.76 -12.75 5.97
N LEU A 33 11.99 -12.40 5.58
CA LEU A 33 12.44 -11.01 5.50
C LEU A 33 11.66 -10.18 4.47
N ASN A 34 11.35 -10.76 3.32
CA ASN A 34 10.53 -10.09 2.30
C ASN A 34 9.11 -9.81 2.81
N ARG A 35 8.52 -10.78 3.48
CA ARG A 35 7.23 -10.63 4.12
C ARG A 35 7.24 -9.51 5.16
N ASP A 36 8.17 -9.57 6.09
CA ASP A 36 8.31 -8.58 7.16
C ASP A 36 8.57 -7.17 6.62
N ALA A 37 9.35 -7.05 5.52
CA ALA A 37 9.61 -5.80 4.84
C ALA A 37 8.34 -5.23 4.18
N ASN A 38 7.51 -6.07 3.55
CA ASN A 38 6.23 -5.64 2.98
C ASN A 38 5.30 -5.16 4.09
N ILE A 39 5.15 -5.92 5.17
CA ILE A 39 4.32 -5.55 6.32
C ILE A 39 4.77 -4.21 6.92
N ALA A 40 6.07 -4.04 7.15
CA ALA A 40 6.61 -2.79 7.69
C ALA A 40 6.35 -1.61 6.77
N THR A 41 6.53 -1.79 5.45
CA THR A 41 6.25 -0.76 4.45
C THR A 41 4.77 -0.37 4.44
N LEU A 42 3.87 -1.36 4.43
CA LEU A 42 2.42 -1.10 4.43
C LEU A 42 1.97 -0.39 5.72
N LYS A 43 2.51 -0.76 6.87
CA LYS A 43 2.24 -0.07 8.14
C LYS A 43 2.71 1.38 8.12
N GLN A 44 3.86 1.65 7.53
CA GLN A 44 4.34 3.02 7.35
C GLN A 44 3.42 3.82 6.41
N VAL A 45 2.99 3.22 5.31
CA VAL A 45 2.06 3.85 4.36
C VAL A 45 0.72 4.14 5.03
N ALA A 46 0.16 3.18 5.78
CA ALA A 46 -1.10 3.39 6.50
C ALA A 46 -1.00 4.52 7.53
N ALA A 47 0.10 4.57 8.28
CA ALA A 47 0.35 5.66 9.24
C ALA A 47 0.48 7.02 8.53
N GLY A 48 1.13 7.06 7.37
CA GLY A 48 1.21 8.25 6.53
C GLY A 48 -0.15 8.71 6.02
N LEU A 49 -0.98 7.78 5.56
CA LEU A 49 -2.36 8.05 5.13
C LEU A 49 -3.22 8.58 6.29
N ASP A 50 -3.10 7.98 7.47
CA ASP A 50 -3.83 8.40 8.66
C ASP A 50 -3.47 9.85 9.04
N GLN A 51 -2.17 10.13 9.16
CA GLN A 51 -1.68 11.48 9.46
C GLN A 51 -2.10 12.50 8.40
N LEU A 52 -1.99 12.16 7.13
CA LEU A 52 -2.36 13.01 6.01
C LEU A 52 -3.86 13.34 6.04
N THR A 53 -4.70 12.32 6.16
CA THR A 53 -6.17 12.49 6.15
C THR A 53 -6.69 13.22 7.38
N ASP A 54 -6.05 13.02 8.53
CA ASP A 54 -6.32 13.81 9.75
C ASP A 54 -5.91 15.28 9.59
N GLY A 55 -4.77 15.54 8.96
CA GLY A 55 -4.32 16.90 8.66
C GLY A 55 -5.26 17.63 7.70
N ILE A 56 -5.76 16.95 6.68
CA ILE A 56 -6.76 17.49 5.73
C ILE A 56 -8.07 17.79 6.48
N TYR A 57 -8.55 16.87 7.30
CA TYR A 57 -9.75 17.07 8.12
C TYR A 57 -9.60 18.25 9.06
N ALA A 58 -8.49 18.36 9.78
CA ALA A 58 -8.21 19.50 10.66
C ALA A 58 -8.25 20.83 9.89
N LYS A 59 -7.71 20.87 8.67
CA LYS A 59 -7.77 22.04 7.80
C LYS A 59 -9.21 22.38 7.37
N ALA A 60 -10.01 21.36 7.05
CA ALA A 60 -11.43 21.53 6.76
C ALA A 60 -12.20 22.10 7.95
N VAL A 61 -11.86 21.69 9.17
CA VAL A 61 -12.44 22.24 10.42
C VAL A 61 -12.09 23.73 10.58
N ILE A 62 -10.82 24.11 10.41
CA ILE A 62 -10.36 25.50 10.49
C ILE A 62 -11.06 26.37 9.47
N GLN A 63 -11.34 25.88 8.27
CA GLN A 63 -12.02 26.58 7.20
C GLN A 63 -13.55 26.49 7.29
N HIS A 64 -14.11 25.89 8.32
CA HIS A 64 -15.53 25.64 8.51
C HIS A 64 -16.23 24.84 7.41
N LYS A 65 -15.46 23.99 6.70
CA LYS A 65 -15.92 23.15 5.58
C LYS A 65 -16.27 21.71 5.98
N HIS A 66 -15.98 21.31 7.21
CA HIS A 66 -16.18 19.96 7.72
C HIS A 66 -17.64 19.54 7.96
N LYS A 67 -18.59 20.47 7.78
CA LYS A 67 -20.04 20.21 7.95
C LYS A 67 -20.80 20.20 6.63
N VAL A 68 -20.08 20.34 5.52
CA VAL A 68 -20.67 20.44 4.19
C VAL A 68 -20.14 19.29 3.35
N SER A 69 -21.03 18.67 2.59
CA SER A 69 -20.65 17.68 1.59
C SER A 69 -20.03 18.35 0.37
N ASN A 70 -19.09 17.68 -0.27
CA ASN A 70 -18.53 18.09 -1.55
C ASN A 70 -17.85 19.47 -1.55
N GLU A 71 -17.05 19.72 -0.53
CA GLU A 71 -16.18 20.88 -0.40
C GLU A 71 -14.73 20.54 -0.77
N SER A 72 -13.87 21.55 -0.81
CA SER A 72 -12.44 21.31 -1.05
C SER A 72 -11.56 22.14 -0.10
N VAL A 73 -10.40 21.59 0.21
CA VAL A 73 -9.35 22.28 0.97
C VAL A 73 -8.03 22.21 0.18
N THR A 74 -7.20 23.24 0.30
CA THR A 74 -5.89 23.25 -0.35
C THR A 74 -4.80 22.98 0.68
N VAL A 75 -3.98 21.97 0.43
CA VAL A 75 -2.84 21.57 1.27
C VAL A 75 -1.60 21.57 0.39
N ASN A 76 -0.57 22.31 0.75
CA ASN A 76 0.69 22.42 0.00
C ASN A 76 0.49 22.72 -1.51
N GLY A 77 -0.52 23.49 -1.87
CA GLY A 77 -0.84 23.81 -3.27
C GLY A 77 -1.74 22.79 -3.98
N VAL A 78 -1.98 21.62 -3.39
CA VAL A 78 -2.87 20.59 -3.91
C VAL A 78 -4.29 20.81 -3.39
N THR A 79 -5.28 20.78 -4.28
CA THR A 79 -6.70 20.92 -3.90
C THR A 79 -7.31 19.56 -3.71
N ILE A 80 -7.74 19.27 -2.49
CA ILE A 80 -8.33 17.99 -2.08
C ILE A 80 -9.83 18.17 -1.91
N ASN A 81 -10.61 17.39 -2.62
CA ASN A 81 -12.05 17.31 -2.42
C ASN A 81 -12.35 16.54 -1.13
N THR A 82 -13.35 17.01 -0.38
CA THR A 82 -13.73 16.42 0.90
C THR A 82 -15.24 16.23 1.00
N TYR A 83 -15.64 15.15 1.67
CA TYR A 83 -17.00 14.96 2.16
C TYR A 83 -17.02 15.16 3.68
N PHE A 84 -17.76 16.16 4.13
CA PHE A 84 -17.84 16.51 5.55
C PHE A 84 -16.45 16.60 6.21
N GLY A 85 -15.47 17.11 5.47
CA GLY A 85 -14.08 17.29 5.89
C GLY A 85 -13.16 16.07 5.70
N ALA A 86 -13.68 14.87 5.50
CA ALA A 86 -12.86 13.73 5.13
C ALA A 86 -12.42 13.82 3.66
N PRO A 87 -11.13 13.64 3.35
CA PRO A 87 -10.70 13.64 1.96
C PRO A 87 -11.32 12.48 1.18
N GLN A 88 -11.64 12.75 -0.08
CA GLN A 88 -12.04 11.68 -0.99
C GLN A 88 -10.89 10.71 -1.24
N GLU A 89 -11.21 9.47 -1.51
CA GLU A 89 -10.29 8.38 -1.80
C GLU A 89 -9.70 8.48 -3.22
N ILE A 90 -9.25 9.67 -3.63
CA ILE A 90 -8.69 9.96 -4.95
C ILE A 90 -7.17 10.07 -4.82
N TRP A 91 -6.46 9.35 -5.69
CA TRP A 91 -5.00 9.35 -5.70
C TRP A 91 -4.41 10.45 -6.56
N ASN A 92 -4.72 10.46 -7.87
CA ASN A 92 -4.10 11.38 -8.81
C ASN A 92 -4.62 12.82 -8.63
N ASN A 93 -3.67 13.77 -8.63
CA ASN A 93 -3.94 15.20 -8.36
C ASN A 93 -4.65 15.44 -7.01
N ALA A 94 -4.43 14.56 -6.05
CA ALA A 94 -5.03 14.59 -4.73
C ALA A 94 -4.08 13.99 -3.68
N LEU A 95 -4.45 12.87 -3.03
CA LEU A 95 -3.65 12.29 -1.94
C LEU A 95 -2.25 11.85 -2.38
N GLY A 96 -2.11 11.36 -3.61
CA GLY A 96 -0.81 10.94 -4.15
C GLY A 96 0.21 12.06 -4.27
N ASP A 97 -0.22 13.27 -4.58
CA ASP A 97 0.67 14.43 -4.69
C ASP A 97 1.16 14.96 -3.32
N LEU A 98 0.58 14.44 -2.23
CA LEU A 98 0.93 14.78 -0.85
C LEU A 98 1.69 13.65 -0.13
N MET A 99 1.91 12.52 -0.81
CA MET A 99 2.65 11.37 -0.28
C MET A 99 3.95 11.17 -1.04
N ASP A 100 5.05 11.07 -0.31
CA ASP A 100 6.35 10.71 -0.88
C ASP A 100 6.50 9.17 -0.94
N GLY A 101 6.95 8.67 -2.10
CA GLY A 101 7.22 7.25 -2.28
C GLY A 101 7.12 6.77 -3.73
N ASP A 102 7.54 5.53 -3.95
CA ASP A 102 7.52 4.88 -5.27
C ASP A 102 6.18 4.19 -5.48
N PHE A 103 5.21 4.97 -5.98
CA PHE A 103 3.84 4.50 -6.21
C PHE A 103 3.50 4.46 -7.70
N SER A 104 2.90 3.36 -8.16
CA SER A 104 2.26 3.25 -9.46
C SER A 104 0.74 3.27 -9.30
N TYR A 105 0.10 4.29 -9.84
CA TYR A 105 -1.35 4.28 -9.98
C TYR A 105 -1.75 3.28 -11.07
N VAL A 106 -2.58 2.31 -10.72
CA VAL A 106 -2.95 1.21 -11.62
C VAL A 106 -4.41 1.24 -12.07
N GLY A 107 -5.26 2.01 -11.43
CA GLY A 107 -6.63 2.17 -11.89
C GLY A 107 -7.62 2.68 -10.85
N ASN A 108 -8.84 2.81 -11.32
CA ASN A 108 -10.02 3.20 -10.54
C ASN A 108 -10.91 1.98 -10.36
N GLY A 109 -11.12 1.56 -9.13
CA GLY A 109 -11.87 0.34 -8.81
C GLY A 109 -13.36 0.41 -9.14
N TYR A 110 -13.92 1.60 -9.32
CA TYR A 110 -15.31 1.76 -9.71
C TYR A 110 -15.57 1.23 -11.12
N PHE A 111 -14.61 1.42 -12.04
CA PHE A 111 -14.76 1.02 -13.44
C PHE A 111 -14.20 -0.39 -13.73
N ASP A 112 -13.26 -0.88 -12.92
CA ASP A 112 -12.47 -2.09 -13.21
C ASP A 112 -12.52 -3.15 -12.10
N LEU A 113 -13.60 -3.18 -11.31
CA LEU A 113 -13.66 -3.97 -10.09
C LEU A 113 -13.40 -5.46 -10.28
N GLY A 114 -13.87 -6.04 -11.39
CA GLY A 114 -13.69 -7.46 -11.68
C GLY A 114 -12.24 -7.84 -12.00
N ALA A 115 -11.50 -6.94 -12.65
CA ALA A 115 -10.09 -7.13 -12.97
C ALA A 115 -9.20 -6.78 -11.77
N SER A 116 -9.59 -5.77 -10.96
CA SER A 116 -8.82 -5.24 -9.83
C SER A 116 -8.61 -6.23 -8.70
N LEU A 117 -9.56 -7.13 -8.49
CA LEU A 117 -9.46 -8.09 -7.39
C LEU A 117 -8.52 -9.25 -7.72
N VAL A 118 -8.38 -9.62 -8.99
CA VAL A 118 -7.75 -10.89 -9.42
C VAL A 118 -6.46 -10.69 -10.18
N ALA A 119 -6.24 -9.53 -10.82
CA ALA A 119 -5.07 -9.30 -11.64
C ALA A 119 -3.92 -8.70 -10.84
N SER A 120 -2.72 -9.27 -10.98
CA SER A 120 -1.51 -8.52 -10.73
C SER A 120 -1.40 -7.44 -11.80
N TYR A 121 -1.70 -6.20 -11.43
CA TYR A 121 -1.60 -5.09 -12.36
C TYR A 121 -0.17 -4.89 -12.85
N ASN A 122 -0.04 -4.29 -14.02
CA ASN A 122 1.24 -3.82 -14.54
C ASN A 122 1.75 -2.63 -13.70
N CYS A 123 2.11 -2.95 -12.46
CA CYS A 123 2.66 -2.02 -11.49
C CYS A 123 4.14 -1.80 -11.82
N GLN A 124 4.52 -0.60 -12.16
CA GLN A 124 5.89 -0.27 -12.53
C GLN A 124 6.78 -0.15 -11.28
N GLU A 125 6.27 0.52 -10.24
CA GLU A 125 6.98 0.83 -9.02
C GLU A 125 6.79 -0.26 -7.94
N ARG A 126 7.37 -0.03 -6.76
CA ARG A 126 7.33 -0.97 -5.63
C ARG A 126 5.92 -1.15 -5.06
N LEU A 127 5.13 -0.10 -5.07
CA LEU A 127 3.77 -0.07 -4.54
C LEU A 127 2.77 0.30 -5.64
N CYS A 128 1.69 -0.45 -5.70
CA CYS A 128 0.57 -0.24 -6.62
C CYS A 128 -0.56 0.45 -5.87
N VAL A 129 -1.23 1.38 -6.53
CA VAL A 129 -2.36 2.11 -5.95
C VAL A 129 -3.59 1.97 -6.83
N ILE A 130 -4.69 1.61 -6.21
CA ILE A 130 -6.03 1.66 -6.79
C ILE A 130 -6.92 2.52 -5.90
N ASP A 131 -7.73 3.37 -6.50
CA ASP A 131 -8.61 4.27 -5.77
C ASP A 131 -10.08 4.08 -6.12
N GLN A 132 -10.97 4.86 -5.50
CA GLN A 132 -12.41 4.87 -5.74
C GLN A 132 -13.01 3.45 -5.81
N THR A 133 -12.61 2.60 -4.88
CA THR A 133 -13.06 1.21 -4.79
C THR A 133 -14.09 1.08 -3.69
N PRO A 134 -15.28 0.49 -3.95
CA PRO A 134 -16.18 0.12 -2.87
C PRO A 134 -15.48 -0.84 -1.92
N ALA A 135 -15.19 -0.40 -0.72
CA ALA A 135 -14.28 -1.10 0.20
C ALA A 135 -14.81 -2.48 0.61
N SER A 136 -16.13 -2.63 0.70
CA SER A 136 -16.79 -3.89 1.03
C SER A 136 -16.56 -5.02 0.01
N TYR A 137 -16.21 -4.67 -1.25
CA TYR A 137 -15.86 -5.69 -2.26
C TYR A 137 -14.46 -6.25 -2.07
N VAL A 138 -13.57 -5.47 -1.47
CA VAL A 138 -12.20 -5.92 -1.14
C VAL A 138 -12.22 -6.68 0.18
N ASN A 139 -12.87 -6.10 1.19
CA ASN A 139 -13.03 -6.70 2.51
C ASN A 139 -14.37 -6.25 3.12
N SER A 140 -15.25 -7.20 3.40
CA SER A 140 -16.60 -6.93 3.91
C SER A 140 -16.64 -6.21 5.27
N SER A 141 -15.54 -6.20 6.00
CA SER A 141 -15.42 -5.48 7.27
C SER A 141 -15.14 -3.97 7.09
N ILE A 142 -14.74 -3.55 5.90
CA ILE A 142 -14.42 -2.16 5.60
C ILE A 142 -15.64 -1.50 4.95
N GLN A 143 -16.07 -0.38 5.51
CA GLN A 143 -17.24 0.34 5.02
C GLN A 143 -16.87 1.51 4.11
N GLY A 144 -17.77 1.82 3.18
CA GLY A 144 -17.67 2.99 2.32
C GLY A 144 -16.79 2.78 1.09
N TRP A 145 -16.13 3.86 0.70
CA TRP A 145 -15.23 3.90 -0.45
C TRP A 145 -13.80 3.99 0.02
N GLY A 146 -12.89 3.36 -0.71
CA GLY A 146 -11.49 3.26 -0.30
C GLY A 146 -10.47 3.42 -1.42
N LEU A 147 -9.29 3.74 -0.97
CA LEU A 147 -8.04 3.73 -1.71
C LEU A 147 -7.17 2.62 -1.10
N PHE A 148 -6.61 1.78 -1.95
CA PHE A 148 -5.82 0.62 -1.54
C PHE A 148 -4.43 0.68 -2.14
N ILE A 149 -3.42 0.37 -1.33
CA ILE A 149 -2.00 0.37 -1.71
C ILE A 149 -1.43 -1.00 -1.37
N PHE A 150 -0.90 -1.68 -2.36
CA PHE A 150 -0.41 -3.06 -2.22
C PHE A 150 0.96 -3.23 -2.90
N PRO A 151 1.78 -4.19 -2.45
CA PRO A 151 3.09 -4.41 -3.03
C PRO A 151 3.00 -4.95 -4.47
N LYS A 152 3.98 -4.61 -5.29
CA LYS A 152 4.13 -5.17 -6.64
C LYS A 152 4.11 -6.70 -6.61
N GLY A 153 3.33 -7.31 -7.50
CA GLY A 153 3.16 -8.75 -7.59
C GLY A 153 2.04 -9.32 -6.72
N TYR A 154 1.38 -8.48 -5.93
CA TYR A 154 0.19 -8.84 -5.17
C TYR A 154 -1.08 -8.30 -5.85
N SER A 155 -2.21 -8.89 -5.49
CA SER A 155 -3.56 -8.42 -5.79
C SER A 155 -4.28 -8.03 -4.50
N LEU A 156 -5.45 -7.42 -4.59
CA LEU A 156 -6.26 -7.12 -3.40
C LEU A 156 -6.81 -8.38 -2.72
N GLN A 157 -6.93 -9.49 -3.45
CA GLN A 157 -7.35 -10.79 -2.88
C GLN A 157 -6.29 -11.46 -2.02
N ASP A 158 -5.02 -11.07 -2.19
CA ASP A 158 -3.91 -11.64 -1.41
C ASP A 158 -3.89 -11.14 0.04
N GLU A 159 -4.80 -10.25 0.44
CA GLU A 159 -4.89 -9.70 1.80
C GLU A 159 -3.57 -9.09 2.30
N CYS A 160 -2.86 -8.40 1.41
CA CYS A 160 -1.60 -7.74 1.68
C CYS A 160 -1.64 -6.30 1.15
N TYR A 161 -2.25 -5.38 1.91
CA TYR A 161 -2.41 -3.99 1.50
C TYR A 161 -2.56 -3.03 2.69
N ALA A 162 -2.20 -1.77 2.45
CA ALA A 162 -2.63 -0.62 3.24
C ALA A 162 -3.85 0.01 2.57
N TYR A 163 -4.71 0.64 3.34
CA TYR A 163 -5.89 1.30 2.79
C TYR A 163 -6.28 2.53 3.59
N TYR A 164 -6.92 3.45 2.90
CA TYR A 164 -7.73 4.50 3.48
C TYR A 164 -9.16 4.32 2.99
N ALA A 165 -10.12 4.33 3.89
CA ALA A 165 -11.52 4.25 3.54
C ALA A 165 -12.36 5.18 4.42
N PHE A 166 -13.43 5.74 3.85
CA PHE A 166 -14.41 6.49 4.60
C PHE A 166 -15.84 6.16 4.14
N ALA A 167 -16.76 6.26 5.05
CA ALA A 167 -18.20 6.16 4.79
C ALA A 167 -18.91 7.40 5.34
N GLU A 168 -19.99 7.77 4.68
CA GLU A 168 -20.83 8.89 5.07
C GLU A 168 -22.33 8.53 4.95
N ASN A 169 -23.21 9.31 5.56
CA ASN A 169 -24.66 9.08 5.54
C ASN A 169 -25.48 10.25 4.98
N GLY A 170 -24.86 11.09 4.16
CA GLY A 170 -25.49 12.30 3.61
C GLY A 170 -25.52 13.50 4.56
N SER A 171 -25.06 13.35 5.80
CA SER A 171 -25.03 14.41 6.81
C SER A 171 -23.70 14.54 7.53
N GLN A 172 -22.96 13.44 7.64
CA GLN A 172 -21.65 13.38 8.30
C GLN A 172 -20.87 12.14 7.88
N VAL A 173 -19.56 12.14 8.12
CA VAL A 173 -18.73 10.94 8.05
C VAL A 173 -19.12 10.01 9.19
N THR A 174 -19.43 8.76 8.86
CA THR A 174 -19.79 7.71 9.81
C THR A 174 -18.62 6.81 10.16
N SER A 175 -17.66 6.69 9.25
CA SER A 175 -16.43 5.95 9.43
C SER A 175 -15.31 6.61 8.63
N LYS A 176 -14.11 6.71 9.22
CA LYS A 176 -12.87 7.08 8.55
C LYS A 176 -11.76 6.23 9.15
N VAL A 177 -11.05 5.51 8.32
CA VAL A 177 -10.00 4.58 8.77
C VAL A 177 -8.85 4.53 7.76
N ALA A 178 -7.63 4.58 8.25
CA ALA A 178 -6.45 4.17 7.53
C ALA A 178 -5.77 3.03 8.30
N SER A 179 -5.55 1.90 7.65
CA SER A 179 -5.03 0.70 8.31
C SER A 179 -4.39 -0.26 7.29
N THR A 180 -3.99 -1.43 7.77
CA THR A 180 -3.41 -2.50 6.94
C THR A 180 -4.16 -3.80 7.11
N VAL A 181 -4.16 -4.61 6.04
CA VAL A 181 -4.44 -6.04 6.08
C VAL A 181 -3.16 -6.73 5.64
N ASP A 182 -2.57 -7.55 6.51
CA ASP A 182 -1.24 -8.13 6.32
C ASP A 182 -1.21 -9.66 6.49
N THR A 183 -2.39 -10.28 6.53
CA THR A 183 -2.56 -11.74 6.72
C THR A 183 -1.95 -12.54 5.60
N GLY A 184 -2.01 -12.05 4.38
CA GLY A 184 -1.51 -12.70 3.17
C GLY A 184 -0.18 -12.17 2.64
N CYS A 185 0.48 -11.25 3.38
CA CYS A 185 1.83 -10.81 3.00
C CYS A 185 2.89 -11.98 3.10
#